data_8c53a2062196564722294e1ec78bbe79
#
_entry.id   8c53a2062196564722294e1ec78bbe79
#
_cell.length_a   1.000
_cell.length_b   1.000
_cell.length_c   1.000
_cell.angle_alpha   90.00
_cell.angle_beta   90.00
_cell.angle_gamma   90.00
#
_symmetry.space_group_name_H-M   'P 1'
#
loop_
_entity.id
_entity.type
_entity.pdbx_description
1 polymer ?
#
loop_
_entity_poly.entity_id
_entity_poly.type
_entity_poly.pdbx_seq_one_letter_code
_entity_poly.pdbx_strand_id
1 'polypeptide(L)'
;MAVALHVVDHPLIADSLTRVRDKDTPNALFRQELERIGTLLMAEATRGLPTHAVRVQTPLTETLGRQLTSQPVVVPVLRAGLGFLHAAKDLLPNADVGFIGVAR
;
A
#
# COMPACT_ATOMS: atom_id res chain seq x y z
N MET A 1 -13.95 -10.72 -19.28
CA MET A 1 -13.25 -9.63 -18.59
C MET A 1 -11.75 -9.85 -18.69
N ALA A 2 -11.01 -8.86 -19.14
CA ALA A 2 -9.56 -8.94 -19.20
C ALA A 2 -8.97 -8.55 -17.84
N VAL A 3 -8.03 -9.35 -17.36
CA VAL A 3 -7.25 -9.02 -16.15
C VAL A 3 -5.86 -8.63 -16.60
N ALA A 4 -5.42 -7.42 -16.23
CA ALA A 4 -4.09 -6.95 -16.50
C ALA A 4 -3.18 -7.25 -15.29
N LEU A 5 -2.05 -7.90 -15.54
CA LEU A 5 -1.00 -8.08 -14.56
C LEU A 5 -0.05 -6.89 -14.64
N HIS A 6 0.10 -6.18 -13.52
CA HIS A 6 1.05 -5.07 -13.42
C HIS A 6 2.20 -5.46 -12.52
N VAL A 7 3.39 -5.63 -13.09
CA VAL A 7 4.60 -5.97 -12.34
C VAL A 7 5.35 -4.68 -12.03
N VAL A 8 5.55 -4.42 -10.74
CA VAL A 8 6.26 -3.21 -10.30
C VAL A 8 7.76 -3.50 -10.28
N ASP A 9 8.48 -2.87 -11.21
CA ASP A 9 9.94 -2.97 -11.31
C ASP A 9 10.57 -1.76 -10.63
N HIS A 10 10.99 -1.96 -9.38
CA HIS A 10 11.57 -0.89 -8.58
C HIS A 10 12.80 -1.42 -7.84
N PRO A 11 13.94 -0.71 -7.86
CA PRO A 11 15.18 -1.19 -7.23
C PRO A 11 15.05 -1.40 -5.72
N LEU A 12 14.24 -0.61 -5.02
CA LEU A 12 14.01 -0.81 -3.59
C LEU A 12 13.21 -2.08 -3.30
N ILE A 13 12.29 -2.44 -4.21
CA ILE A 13 11.56 -3.71 -4.10
C ILE A 13 12.52 -4.89 -4.33
N ALA A 14 13.36 -4.80 -5.35
CA ALA A 14 14.34 -5.84 -5.65
C ALA A 14 15.30 -6.05 -4.46
N ASP A 15 15.74 -4.97 -3.84
CA ASP A 15 16.61 -4.99 -2.67
C ASP A 15 15.93 -5.70 -1.50
N SER A 16 14.71 -5.31 -1.15
CA SER A 16 13.95 -5.94 -0.07
C SER A 16 13.59 -7.39 -0.37
N LEU A 17 13.20 -7.67 -1.62
CA LEU A 17 12.82 -9.01 -2.04
C LEU A 17 13.98 -10.00 -1.91
N THR A 18 15.20 -9.55 -2.17
CA THR A 18 16.40 -10.37 -1.98
C THR A 18 16.51 -10.86 -0.54
N ARG A 19 16.28 -9.99 0.44
CA ARG A 19 16.31 -10.36 1.86
C ARG A 19 15.11 -11.24 2.25
N VAL A 20 13.92 -10.96 1.73
CA VAL A 20 12.73 -11.78 1.97
C VAL A 20 12.90 -13.20 1.48
N ARG A 21 13.62 -13.38 0.36
CA ARG A 21 13.85 -14.70 -0.24
C ARG A 21 14.97 -15.49 0.42
N ASP A 22 15.82 -14.83 1.21
CA ASP A 22 16.92 -15.51 1.89
C ASP A 22 16.38 -16.30 3.09
N LYS A 23 16.65 -17.61 3.12
CA LYS A 23 16.17 -18.50 4.18
C LYS A 23 16.75 -18.15 5.56
N ASP A 24 17.87 -17.46 5.62
CA ASP A 24 18.58 -17.13 6.87
C ASP A 24 18.16 -15.77 7.43
N THR A 25 17.27 -15.04 6.77
CA THR A 25 16.79 -13.74 7.25
C THR A 25 15.99 -13.89 8.55
N PRO A 26 16.39 -13.20 9.64
CA PRO A 26 15.63 -13.23 10.89
C PRO A 26 14.19 -12.74 10.74
N ASN A 27 13.28 -13.25 11.56
CA ASN A 27 11.86 -12.94 11.45
C ASN A 27 11.55 -11.45 11.53
N ALA A 28 12.23 -10.71 12.40
CA ALA A 28 12.00 -9.27 12.53
C ALA A 28 12.38 -8.53 11.25
N LEU A 29 13.51 -8.87 10.66
CA LEU A 29 13.96 -8.27 9.40
C LEU A 29 13.06 -8.67 8.25
N PHE A 30 12.64 -9.93 8.20
CA PHE A 30 11.70 -10.42 7.19
C PHE A 30 10.42 -9.57 7.19
N ARG A 31 9.84 -9.32 8.37
CA ARG A 31 8.62 -8.50 8.48
C ARG A 31 8.84 -7.06 8.04
N GLN A 32 9.98 -6.45 8.40
CA GLN A 32 10.32 -5.08 7.98
C GLN A 32 10.47 -4.98 6.47
N GLU A 33 11.14 -5.94 5.85
CA GLU A 33 11.36 -5.94 4.41
C GLU A 33 10.05 -6.20 3.65
N LEU A 34 9.20 -7.08 4.17
CA LEU A 34 7.90 -7.34 3.58
C LEU A 34 6.99 -6.09 3.66
N GLU A 35 7.04 -5.37 4.77
CA GLU A 35 6.31 -4.11 4.93
C GLU A 35 6.81 -3.03 3.96
N ARG A 36 8.12 -2.94 3.76
CA ARG A 36 8.71 -2.01 2.80
C ARG A 36 8.22 -2.31 1.38
N ILE A 37 8.20 -3.57 0.99
CA ILE A 37 7.64 -4.00 -0.30
C ILE A 37 6.17 -3.60 -0.38
N GLY A 38 5.40 -3.87 0.68
CA GLY A 38 3.98 -3.53 0.75
C GLY A 38 3.73 -2.05 0.56
N THR A 39 4.52 -1.18 1.20
CA THR A 39 4.41 0.27 1.05
C THR A 39 4.61 0.69 -0.41
N LEU A 40 5.64 0.16 -1.07
CA LEU A 40 5.95 0.50 -2.45
C LEU A 40 4.88 -0.02 -3.42
N LEU A 41 4.38 -1.24 -3.20
CA LEU A 41 3.30 -1.79 -3.99
C LEU A 41 1.99 -1.00 -3.81
N MET A 42 1.66 -0.61 -2.60
CA MET A 42 0.47 0.18 -2.30
C MET A 42 0.53 1.57 -2.91
N ALA A 43 1.70 2.21 -2.88
CA ALA A 43 1.88 3.51 -3.53
C ALA A 43 1.61 3.41 -5.03
N GLU A 44 2.08 2.35 -5.67
CA GLU A 44 1.83 2.13 -7.10
C GLU A 44 0.37 1.77 -7.38
N ALA A 45 -0.22 0.88 -6.56
CA ALA A 45 -1.60 0.44 -6.74
C ALA A 45 -2.62 1.59 -6.57
N THR A 46 -2.28 2.59 -5.76
CA THR A 46 -3.17 3.74 -5.49
C THR A 46 -2.94 4.92 -6.44
N ARG A 47 -2.00 4.81 -7.37
CA ARG A 47 -1.63 5.91 -8.28
C ARG A 47 -2.83 6.48 -9.05
N GLY A 48 -3.78 5.64 -9.43
CA GLY A 48 -4.95 6.02 -10.22
C GLY A 48 -6.17 6.49 -9.42
N LEU A 49 -6.06 6.63 -8.09
CA LEU A 49 -7.21 7.07 -7.29
C LEU A 49 -7.64 8.50 -7.67
N PRO A 50 -8.95 8.74 -7.81
CA PRO A 50 -9.44 10.07 -8.17
C PRO A 50 -9.27 11.05 -7.00
N THR A 51 -8.94 12.28 -7.36
CA THR A 51 -8.85 13.41 -6.42
C THR A 51 -9.73 14.56 -6.92
N HIS A 52 -10.05 15.49 -6.02
CA HIS A 52 -10.78 16.69 -6.35
C HIS A 52 -10.11 17.91 -5.72
N ALA A 53 -10.35 19.07 -6.30
CA ALA A 53 -9.81 20.32 -5.80
C ALA A 53 -10.56 20.75 -4.53
N VAL A 54 -9.81 21.23 -3.54
CA VAL A 54 -10.35 21.82 -2.31
C VAL A 54 -9.64 23.14 -2.02
N ARG A 55 -10.35 24.08 -1.42
CA ARG A 55 -9.74 25.33 -0.97
C ARG A 55 -9.01 25.11 0.36
N VAL A 56 -7.81 25.65 0.44
CA VAL A 56 -6.96 25.53 1.63
C VAL A 56 -6.44 26.92 1.99
N GLN A 57 -6.56 27.29 3.26
CA GLN A 57 -5.93 28.51 3.80
C GLN A 57 -4.55 28.16 4.29
N THR A 58 -3.53 28.63 3.57
CA THR A 58 -2.14 28.51 4.02
C THR A 58 -1.80 29.68 4.95
N PRO A 59 -0.65 29.66 5.63
CA PRO A 59 -0.21 30.81 6.42
C PRO A 59 -0.07 32.11 5.64
N LEU A 60 0.14 32.03 4.31
CA LEU A 60 0.37 33.21 3.47
C LEU A 60 -0.86 33.61 2.65
N THR A 61 -1.62 32.66 2.15
CA THR A 61 -2.74 32.92 1.27
C THR A 61 -3.67 31.71 1.14
N GLU A 62 -4.87 31.95 0.64
CA GLU A 62 -5.76 30.88 0.20
C GLU A 62 -5.26 30.31 -1.13
N THR A 63 -5.30 29.00 -1.25
CA THR A 63 -4.89 28.29 -2.47
C THR A 63 -5.77 27.07 -2.69
N LEU A 64 -5.58 26.41 -3.84
CA LEU A 64 -6.25 25.14 -4.14
C LEU A 64 -5.32 23.99 -3.85
N GLY A 65 -5.81 23.01 -3.09
CA GLY A 65 -5.17 21.71 -2.89
C GLY A 65 -5.98 20.62 -3.55
N ARG A 66 -5.56 19.37 -3.35
CA ARG A 66 -6.28 18.19 -3.84
C ARG A 66 -6.41 17.19 -2.73
N GLN A 67 -7.57 16.55 -2.66
CA GLN A 67 -7.84 15.47 -1.71
C GLN A 67 -8.44 14.28 -2.44
N LEU A 68 -8.28 13.08 -1.87
CA LEU A 68 -8.93 11.89 -2.41
C LEU A 68 -10.45 12.09 -2.44
N THR A 69 -11.05 11.73 -3.57
CA THR A 69 -12.51 11.83 -3.74
C THR A 69 -13.25 10.86 -2.82
N SER A 70 -12.67 9.67 -2.62
CA SER A 70 -13.20 8.65 -1.71
C SER A 70 -12.06 7.80 -1.17
N GLN A 71 -12.29 7.17 -0.02
CA GLN A 71 -11.32 6.24 0.53
C GLN A 71 -11.58 4.84 -0.01
N PRO A 72 -10.55 4.13 -0.50
CA PRO A 72 -10.72 2.72 -0.86
C PRO A 72 -10.93 1.86 0.39
N VAL A 73 -11.49 0.68 0.21
CA VAL A 73 -11.56 -0.33 1.26
C VAL A 73 -10.34 -1.24 1.12
N VAL A 74 -9.66 -1.51 2.22
CA VAL A 74 -8.50 -2.40 2.27
C VAL A 74 -8.97 -3.78 2.72
N VAL A 75 -8.72 -4.79 1.89
CA VAL A 75 -9.20 -6.16 2.17
C VAL A 75 -8.04 -7.15 2.02
N PRO A 76 -7.34 -7.48 3.12
CA PRO A 76 -6.33 -8.53 3.05
C PRO A 76 -6.98 -9.91 2.94
N VAL A 77 -6.36 -10.77 2.15
CA VAL A 77 -6.75 -12.18 2.07
C VAL A 77 -5.98 -12.93 3.16
N LEU A 78 -6.73 -13.44 4.13
CA LEU A 78 -6.13 -14.11 5.29
C LEU A 78 -5.51 -15.45 4.88
N ARG A 79 -4.39 -15.87 5.47
CA ARG A 79 -3.69 -15.09 6.48
C ARG A 79 -2.50 -14.34 5.89
N ALA A 80 -2.01 -14.76 4.72
CA ALA A 80 -0.81 -14.20 4.10
C ALA A 80 -0.92 -12.69 3.85
N GLY A 81 -2.12 -12.21 3.49
CA GLY A 81 -2.36 -10.79 3.24
C GLY A 81 -2.12 -9.87 4.44
N LEU A 82 -2.12 -10.41 5.66
CA LEU A 82 -1.83 -9.62 6.86
C LEU A 82 -0.42 -9.01 6.84
N GLY A 83 0.51 -9.62 6.10
CA GLY A 83 1.87 -9.07 5.97
C GLY A 83 1.93 -7.69 5.34
N PHE A 84 0.90 -7.28 4.58
CA PHE A 84 0.83 -5.97 3.94
C PHE A 84 -0.17 -5.02 4.61
N LEU A 85 -0.91 -5.47 5.62
CA LEU A 85 -1.99 -4.66 6.20
C LEU A 85 -1.47 -3.39 6.85
N HIS A 86 -0.36 -3.47 7.58
CA HIS A 86 0.22 -2.30 8.26
C HIS A 86 0.65 -1.24 7.26
N ALA A 87 1.33 -1.62 6.19
CA ALA A 87 1.74 -0.71 5.12
C ALA A 87 0.53 -0.05 4.46
N ALA A 88 -0.52 -0.82 4.17
CA ALA A 88 -1.75 -0.30 3.57
C ALA A 88 -2.42 0.72 4.49
N LYS A 89 -2.50 0.46 5.79
CA LYS A 89 -3.10 1.38 6.76
C LYS A 89 -2.27 2.64 6.96
N ASP A 90 -0.94 2.56 6.86
CA ASP A 90 -0.09 3.74 6.94
C ASP A 90 -0.33 4.70 5.77
N LEU A 91 -0.49 4.16 4.56
CA LEU A 91 -0.77 4.98 3.37
C LEU A 91 -2.23 5.43 3.30
N LEU A 92 -3.16 4.65 3.83
CA LEU A 92 -4.59 4.90 3.77
C LEU A 92 -5.18 4.86 5.19
N PRO A 93 -4.81 5.83 6.06
CA PRO A 93 -5.18 5.77 7.47
C PRO A 93 -6.69 5.86 7.72
N ASN A 94 -7.44 6.43 6.78
CA ASN A 94 -8.89 6.60 6.90
C ASN A 94 -9.68 5.53 6.14
N ALA A 95 -9.02 4.54 5.53
CA ALA A 95 -9.69 3.47 4.81
C ALA A 95 -10.31 2.47 5.76
N ASP A 96 -11.50 2.00 5.43
CA ASP A 96 -12.11 0.87 6.12
C ASP A 96 -11.36 -0.42 5.77
N VAL A 97 -11.36 -1.37 6.70
CA VAL A 97 -10.68 -2.64 6.54
C VAL A 97 -11.70 -3.77 6.64
N GLY A 98 -11.75 -4.60 5.62
CA GLY A 98 -12.47 -5.87 5.64
C GLY A 98 -11.47 -7.03 5.59
N PHE A 99 -11.97 -8.26 5.70
CA PHE A 99 -11.12 -9.44 5.64
C PHE A 99 -11.79 -10.52 4.81
N ILE A 100 -11.00 -11.22 4.00
CA ILE A 100 -11.45 -12.41 3.28
C ILE A 100 -10.66 -13.62 3.79
N GLY A 101 -11.36 -14.62 4.31
CA GLY A 101 -10.76 -15.89 4.68
C GLY A 101 -10.85 -16.87 3.54
N VAL A 102 -9.71 -17.54 3.24
CA VAL A 102 -9.66 -18.61 2.26
C VAL A 102 -9.08 -19.85 2.96
N ALA A 103 -9.82 -20.95 2.90
CA ALA A 103 -9.41 -22.23 3.48
C ALA A 103 -9.22 -23.27 2.38
N ARG A 104 -8.27 -24.18 2.58
CA ARG A 104 -8.10 -25.35 1.72
C ARG A 104 -8.98 -26.50 2.21
#